data_cbfe55ef236cb2daad2cbff075a46ead
#
_entry.id   cbfe55ef236cb2daad2cbff075a46ead
#
_cell.length_a   1.000
_cell.length_b   1.000
_cell.length_c   1.000
_cell.angle_alpha   90.00
_cell.angle_beta   90.00
_cell.angle_gamma   90.00
#
_symmetry.space_group_name_H-M   'P 1'
#
loop_
_entity.id
_entity.type
_entity.pdbx_description
1 polymer ?
#
loop_
_entity_poly.entity_id
_entity_poly.type
_entity_poly.pdbx_seq_one_letter_code
_entity_poly.pdbx_strand_id
1 'polypeptide(L)'
;MSHLRTAAAPTASAEPAVRPHARPGVILAIACVANFMVIIDTSIVNVALPAMKAALGLSAADQQWVVNAYLITFGGFLLLAARAGDLFGRKGVFQAGLMVFTAASLAGGLAQDPWLLIVARVLQGIGAAALASSSLSLITASHPEGPVRTHALSLWAAVGSSAGAVGVVLGGLLTTELSWRYVLFINVPIGIALLIAAAASLTPSPPGRDWARLDLPGALTVTVGVSSLVYAVSQATTKGWDRPPSSLPSPSPGCCWPPSELSRPAAQPRSSRSTSSGGAAWPWVTPSWPAWVWS
;
A
#
# COMPACT_ATOMS: atom_id res chain seq x y z
N MET A 1 -22.65 -58.52 49.56
CA MET A 1 -21.85 -58.57 48.31
C MET A 1 -21.91 -57.21 47.67
N SER A 2 -20.94 -56.39 48.03
CA SER A 2 -20.84 -55.03 47.58
C SER A 2 -19.81 -54.91 46.43
N HIS A 3 -20.28 -54.61 45.25
CA HIS A 3 -19.44 -54.36 44.07
C HIS A 3 -18.84 -52.96 44.14
N LEU A 4 -17.58 -52.86 44.52
CA LEU A 4 -16.76 -51.68 44.36
C LEU A 4 -16.47 -51.46 42.86
N ARG A 5 -17.11 -50.47 42.23
CA ARG A 5 -16.72 -49.96 40.90
C ARG A 5 -15.49 -49.10 41.09
N THR A 6 -14.36 -49.61 40.66
CA THR A 6 -13.14 -48.82 40.49
C THR A 6 -13.38 -47.84 39.36
N ALA A 7 -13.54 -46.52 39.68
CA ALA A 7 -13.58 -45.46 38.68
C ALA A 7 -12.17 -45.32 38.07
N ALA A 8 -12.07 -45.61 36.78
CA ALA A 8 -10.85 -45.30 36.00
C ALA A 8 -10.64 -43.78 35.97
N ALA A 9 -9.46 -43.34 36.39
CA ALA A 9 -9.04 -41.96 36.31
C ALA A 9 -9.04 -41.50 34.85
N PRO A 10 -9.52 -40.29 34.53
CA PRO A 10 -9.46 -39.75 33.19
C PRO A 10 -7.98 -39.61 32.79
N THR A 11 -7.60 -40.27 31.70
CA THR A 11 -6.32 -40.06 31.02
C THR A 11 -6.20 -38.60 30.66
N ALA A 12 -5.26 -37.90 31.27
CA ALA A 12 -4.90 -36.55 30.91
C ALA A 12 -4.46 -36.55 29.44
N SER A 13 -5.33 -36.03 28.56
CA SER A 13 -4.99 -35.76 27.18
C SER A 13 -3.79 -34.80 27.20
N ALA A 14 -2.66 -35.28 26.69
CA ALA A 14 -1.47 -34.45 26.52
C ALA A 14 -1.86 -33.20 25.68
N GLU A 15 -1.89 -32.03 26.31
CA GLU A 15 -2.02 -30.76 25.61
C GLU A 15 -0.92 -30.74 24.56
N PRO A 16 -1.26 -30.38 23.27
CA PRO A 16 -0.24 -30.28 22.25
C PRO A 16 0.75 -29.20 22.69
N ALA A 17 2.03 -29.57 22.77
CA ALA A 17 3.12 -28.68 23.14
C ALA A 17 3.03 -27.38 22.34
N VAL A 18 2.66 -26.30 23.00
CA VAL A 18 2.61 -24.95 22.43
C VAL A 18 4.02 -24.61 21.99
N ARG A 19 4.24 -24.62 20.67
CA ARG A 19 5.53 -24.21 20.10
C ARG A 19 5.81 -22.79 20.59
N PRO A 20 7.03 -22.47 21.03
CA PRO A 20 7.35 -21.17 21.60
C PRO A 20 7.00 -20.10 20.55
N HIS A 21 6.05 -19.26 20.89
CA HIS A 21 5.67 -18.10 20.07
C HIS A 21 6.90 -17.22 19.97
N ALA A 22 7.23 -16.77 18.76
CA ALA A 22 8.29 -15.79 18.59
C ALA A 22 8.06 -14.60 19.55
N ARG A 23 9.12 -14.14 20.19
CA ARG A 23 9.03 -13.02 21.15
C ARG A 23 8.39 -11.82 20.45
N PRO A 24 7.33 -11.19 20.99
CA PRO A 24 6.62 -10.08 20.34
C PRO A 24 7.54 -8.96 19.86
N GLY A 25 8.60 -8.67 20.62
CA GLY A 25 9.60 -7.67 20.24
C GLY A 25 10.38 -8.01 18.97
N VAL A 26 10.64 -9.29 18.70
CA VAL A 26 11.31 -9.72 17.45
C VAL A 26 10.37 -9.55 16.26
N ILE A 27 9.09 -9.88 16.43
CA ILE A 27 8.07 -9.66 15.38
C ILE A 27 7.95 -8.17 15.06
N LEU A 28 7.91 -7.33 16.10
CA LEU A 28 7.87 -5.87 15.93
C LEU A 28 9.11 -5.35 15.20
N ALA A 29 10.31 -5.82 15.57
CA ALA A 29 11.54 -5.42 14.90
C ALA A 29 11.55 -5.80 13.41
N ILE A 30 11.15 -7.03 13.07
CA ILE A 30 11.02 -7.50 11.68
C ILE A 30 10.02 -6.63 10.91
N ALA A 31 8.86 -6.35 11.50
CA ALA A 31 7.83 -5.53 10.87
C ALA A 31 8.28 -4.07 10.68
N CYS A 32 8.99 -3.50 11.65
CA CYS A 32 9.56 -2.14 11.57
C CYS A 32 10.63 -2.05 10.47
N VAL A 33 11.55 -3.00 10.39
CA VAL A 33 12.61 -2.99 9.37
C VAL A 33 12.02 -3.22 7.97
N ALA A 34 11.00 -4.06 7.83
CA ALA A 34 10.30 -4.24 6.56
C ALA A 34 9.58 -2.96 6.12
N ASN A 35 8.89 -2.28 7.04
CA ASN A 35 8.24 -1.00 6.75
C ASN A 35 9.27 0.09 6.40
N PHE A 36 10.37 0.16 7.13
CA PHE A 36 11.48 1.05 6.83
C PHE A 36 12.00 0.83 5.41
N MET A 37 12.24 -0.43 5.02
CA MET A 37 12.73 -0.80 3.70
C MET A 37 11.77 -0.38 2.57
N VAL A 38 10.46 -0.57 2.75
CA VAL A 38 9.44 -0.17 1.77
C VAL A 38 9.38 1.35 1.59
N ILE A 39 9.46 2.11 2.67
CA ILE A 39 9.36 3.57 2.62
C ILE A 39 10.66 4.21 2.14
N ILE A 40 11.80 3.69 2.60
CA ILE A 40 13.10 4.21 2.15
C ILE A 40 13.29 4.00 0.64
N ASP A 41 12.84 2.85 0.09
CA ASP A 41 12.93 2.56 -1.34
C ASP A 41 12.20 3.63 -2.17
N THR A 42 11.01 4.03 -1.75
CA THR A 42 10.25 5.08 -2.44
C THR A 42 10.97 6.42 -2.39
N SER A 43 11.49 6.80 -1.22
CA SER A 43 12.14 8.09 -1.01
C SER A 43 13.48 8.18 -1.75
N ILE A 44 14.28 7.13 -1.65
CA ILE A 44 15.64 7.07 -2.23
C ILE A 44 15.61 7.06 -3.76
N VAL A 45 14.62 6.37 -4.37
CA VAL A 45 14.43 6.33 -5.83
C VAL A 45 14.05 7.71 -6.38
N ASN A 46 13.20 8.45 -5.67
CA ASN A 46 12.84 9.81 -6.09
C ASN A 46 14.06 10.73 -6.21
N VAL A 47 15.00 10.62 -5.29
CA VAL A 47 16.26 11.39 -5.32
C VAL A 47 17.17 10.92 -6.46
N ALA A 48 17.18 9.62 -6.76
CA ALA A 48 18.03 9.03 -7.80
C ALA A 48 17.50 9.22 -9.24
N LEU A 49 16.24 9.65 -9.42
CA LEU A 49 15.62 9.78 -10.73
C LEU A 49 16.42 10.58 -11.77
N PRO A 50 17.03 11.74 -11.44
CA PRO A 50 17.85 12.48 -12.41
C PRO A 50 19.07 11.67 -12.88
N ALA A 51 19.72 10.95 -11.98
CA ALA A 51 20.85 10.10 -12.29
C ALA A 51 20.45 8.88 -13.14
N MET A 52 19.30 8.27 -12.84
CA MET A 52 18.70 7.20 -13.66
C MET A 52 18.38 7.70 -15.07
N LYS A 53 17.82 8.91 -15.19
CA LYS A 53 17.53 9.55 -16.47
C LYS A 53 18.78 9.70 -17.32
N ALA A 54 19.84 10.26 -16.74
CA ALA A 54 21.09 10.49 -17.45
C ALA A 54 21.75 9.18 -17.88
N ALA A 55 21.69 8.14 -17.04
CA ALA A 55 22.37 6.87 -17.29
C ALA A 55 21.65 5.96 -18.29
N LEU A 56 20.30 5.96 -18.28
CA LEU A 56 19.46 5.08 -19.11
C LEU A 56 18.79 5.82 -20.27
N GLY A 57 19.02 7.12 -20.43
CA GLY A 57 18.35 7.91 -21.47
C GLY A 57 16.83 8.00 -21.31
N LEU A 58 16.31 8.03 -20.06
CA LEU A 58 14.90 8.02 -19.80
C LEU A 58 14.21 9.26 -20.38
N SER A 59 13.10 9.07 -21.08
CA SER A 59 12.20 10.16 -21.41
C SER A 59 11.54 10.73 -20.14
N ALA A 60 10.90 11.89 -20.24
CA ALA A 60 10.12 12.43 -19.13
C ALA A 60 8.96 11.52 -18.73
N ALA A 61 8.38 10.80 -19.69
CA ALA A 61 7.34 9.80 -19.45
C ALA A 61 7.89 8.58 -18.69
N ASP A 62 9.06 8.06 -19.08
CA ASP A 62 9.69 6.91 -18.42
C ASP A 62 10.03 7.23 -16.95
N GLN A 63 10.57 8.42 -16.67
CA GLN A 63 10.83 8.87 -15.31
C GLN A 63 9.58 8.81 -14.43
N GLN A 64 8.48 9.27 -14.98
CA GLN A 64 7.19 9.25 -14.31
C GLN A 64 6.72 7.82 -14.06
N TRP A 65 6.92 6.92 -15.05
CA TRP A 65 6.57 5.52 -14.91
C TRP A 65 7.41 4.77 -13.89
N VAL A 66 8.68 5.10 -13.71
CA VAL A 66 9.53 4.51 -12.66
C VAL A 66 8.92 4.70 -11.27
N VAL A 67 8.30 5.86 -11.00
CA VAL A 67 7.63 6.13 -9.72
C VAL A 67 6.21 5.59 -9.71
N ASN A 68 5.44 5.88 -10.75
CA ASN A 68 4.01 5.56 -10.79
C ASN A 68 3.74 4.06 -10.87
N ALA A 69 4.57 3.30 -11.59
CA ALA A 69 4.46 1.84 -11.65
C ALA A 69 4.50 1.21 -10.26
N TYR A 70 5.42 1.66 -9.42
CA TYR A 70 5.49 1.22 -8.02
C TYR A 70 4.25 1.65 -7.22
N LEU A 71 3.86 2.92 -7.28
CA LEU A 71 2.74 3.44 -6.48
C LEU A 71 1.40 2.82 -6.87
N ILE A 72 1.16 2.62 -8.17
CA ILE A 72 -0.07 2.00 -8.68
C ILE A 72 -0.15 0.55 -8.22
N THR A 73 0.92 -0.22 -8.36
CA THR A 73 0.93 -1.62 -7.96
C THR A 73 0.92 -1.77 -6.43
N PHE A 74 1.65 -0.92 -5.70
CA PHE A 74 1.59 -0.88 -4.24
C PHE A 74 0.16 -0.62 -3.74
N GLY A 75 -0.47 0.46 -4.18
CA GLY A 75 -1.82 0.83 -3.76
C GLY A 75 -2.87 -0.17 -4.21
N GLY A 76 -2.80 -0.60 -5.47
CA GLY A 76 -3.75 -1.54 -6.06
C GLY A 76 -3.73 -2.93 -5.40
N PHE A 77 -2.54 -3.45 -5.11
CA PHE A 77 -2.39 -4.79 -4.53
C PHE A 77 -2.48 -4.83 -3.00
N LEU A 78 -2.53 -3.68 -2.32
CA LEU A 78 -2.50 -3.62 -0.85
C LEU A 78 -3.64 -4.43 -0.21
N LEU A 79 -4.87 -4.27 -0.72
CA LEU A 79 -6.03 -5.00 -0.21
C LEU A 79 -5.99 -6.48 -0.57
N LEU A 80 -5.57 -6.80 -1.79
CA LEU A 80 -5.43 -8.19 -2.23
C LEU A 80 -4.35 -8.92 -1.40
N ALA A 81 -3.24 -8.26 -1.11
CA ALA A 81 -2.18 -8.79 -0.27
C ALA A 81 -2.62 -9.01 1.18
N ALA A 82 -3.44 -8.11 1.74
CA ALA A 82 -4.04 -8.30 3.05
C ALA A 82 -4.93 -9.55 3.08
N ARG A 83 -5.79 -9.74 2.07
CA ARG A 83 -6.63 -10.94 1.93
C ARG A 83 -5.82 -12.20 1.71
N ALA A 84 -4.75 -12.13 0.90
CA ALA A 84 -3.84 -13.26 0.75
C ALA A 84 -3.20 -13.67 2.09
N GLY A 85 -2.88 -12.71 2.96
CA GLY A 85 -2.38 -12.96 4.30
C GLY A 85 -3.34 -13.76 5.20
N ASP A 86 -4.63 -13.48 5.09
CA ASP A 86 -5.67 -14.19 5.84
C ASP A 86 -5.84 -15.63 5.35
N LEU A 87 -5.63 -15.90 4.04
CA LEU A 87 -5.80 -17.21 3.42
C LEU A 87 -4.59 -18.12 3.53
N PHE A 88 -3.46 -17.60 3.01
CA PHE A 88 -2.23 -18.39 2.90
C PHE A 88 -1.36 -18.30 4.15
N GLY A 89 -1.80 -17.51 5.14
CA GLY A 89 -1.07 -17.24 6.36
C GLY A 89 -0.11 -16.06 6.24
N ARG A 90 -0.11 -15.23 7.26
CA ARG A 90 0.64 -13.96 7.32
C ARG A 90 2.14 -14.12 7.10
N LYS A 91 2.74 -15.18 7.67
CA LYS A 91 4.17 -15.50 7.47
C LYS A 91 4.49 -15.80 6.01
N GLY A 92 3.67 -16.62 5.35
CA GLY A 92 3.87 -17.02 3.96
C GLY A 92 3.82 -15.81 3.02
N VAL A 93 2.80 -14.96 3.17
CA VAL A 93 2.64 -13.76 2.34
C VAL A 93 3.73 -12.73 2.62
N PHE A 94 4.15 -12.56 3.90
CA PHE A 94 5.28 -11.71 4.24
C PHE A 94 6.58 -12.17 3.56
N GLN A 95 6.90 -13.46 3.64
CA GLN A 95 8.11 -14.01 3.02
C GLN A 95 8.07 -13.97 1.49
N ALA A 96 6.92 -14.27 0.89
CA ALA A 96 6.74 -14.15 -0.57
C ALA A 96 6.89 -12.70 -1.04
N GLY A 97 6.25 -11.75 -0.36
CA GLY A 97 6.41 -10.34 -0.63
C GLY A 97 7.85 -9.87 -0.53
N LEU A 98 8.57 -10.32 0.51
CA LEU A 98 9.97 -9.99 0.73
C LEU A 98 10.89 -10.58 -0.35
N MET A 99 10.64 -11.83 -0.78
CA MET A 99 11.37 -12.43 -1.89
C MET A 99 11.14 -11.67 -3.20
N VAL A 100 9.89 -11.36 -3.52
CA VAL A 100 9.54 -10.60 -4.73
C VAL A 100 10.18 -9.21 -4.70
N PHE A 101 10.08 -8.49 -3.58
CA PHE A 101 10.66 -7.17 -3.42
C PHE A 101 12.18 -7.17 -3.57
N THR A 102 12.85 -8.12 -2.91
CA THR A 102 14.32 -8.24 -2.93
C THR A 102 14.84 -8.65 -4.32
N ALA A 103 14.19 -9.62 -4.96
CA ALA A 103 14.56 -10.06 -6.31
C ALA A 103 14.32 -8.95 -7.34
N ALA A 104 13.20 -8.23 -7.24
CA ALA A 104 12.89 -7.11 -8.10
C ALA A 104 13.87 -5.93 -7.87
N SER A 105 14.30 -5.69 -6.63
CA SER A 105 15.32 -4.69 -6.31
C SER A 105 16.67 -5.04 -6.96
N LEU A 106 17.05 -6.32 -6.90
CA LEU A 106 18.26 -6.80 -7.59
C LEU A 106 18.14 -6.63 -9.10
N ALA A 107 17.03 -7.04 -9.70
CA ALA A 107 16.79 -6.91 -11.14
C ALA A 107 16.80 -5.44 -11.59
N GLY A 108 16.16 -4.55 -10.82
CA GLY A 108 16.14 -3.11 -11.09
C GLY A 108 17.53 -2.47 -11.00
N GLY A 109 18.35 -2.88 -10.01
CA GLY A 109 19.74 -2.42 -9.90
C GLY A 109 20.64 -2.90 -11.05
N LEU A 110 20.32 -4.04 -11.67
CA LEU A 110 20.98 -4.58 -12.84
C LEU A 110 20.41 -4.07 -14.17
N ALA A 111 19.36 -3.25 -14.14
CA ALA A 111 18.68 -2.78 -15.35
C ALA A 111 19.64 -2.00 -16.27
N GLN A 112 19.60 -2.33 -17.56
CA GLN A 112 20.32 -1.63 -18.63
C GLN A 112 19.35 -0.84 -19.52
N ASP A 113 18.07 -1.22 -19.51
CA ASP A 113 17.02 -0.62 -20.30
C ASP A 113 15.92 0.00 -19.41
N PRO A 114 15.28 1.08 -19.86
CA PRO A 114 14.18 1.72 -19.13
C PRO A 114 13.04 0.76 -18.77
N TRP A 115 12.68 -0.11 -19.70
CA TRP A 115 11.57 -1.04 -19.53
C TRP A 115 11.82 -2.06 -18.41
N LEU A 116 13.04 -2.59 -18.31
CA LEU A 116 13.39 -3.53 -17.24
C LEU A 116 13.29 -2.86 -15.85
N LEU A 117 13.73 -1.60 -15.77
CA LEU A 117 13.60 -0.82 -14.53
C LEU A 117 12.11 -0.63 -14.15
N ILE A 118 11.24 -0.29 -15.13
CA ILE A 118 9.80 -0.11 -14.89
C ILE A 118 9.15 -1.43 -14.44
N VAL A 119 9.48 -2.55 -15.08
CA VAL A 119 8.97 -3.87 -14.67
C VAL A 119 9.44 -4.25 -13.27
N ALA A 120 10.70 -3.98 -12.94
CA ALA A 120 11.21 -4.18 -11.59
C ALA A 120 10.42 -3.35 -10.57
N ARG A 121 10.07 -2.09 -10.90
CA ARG A 121 9.24 -1.22 -10.05
C ARG A 121 7.82 -1.75 -9.85
N VAL A 122 7.19 -2.34 -10.90
CA VAL A 122 5.90 -3.04 -10.79
C VAL A 122 6.00 -4.17 -9.76
N LEU A 123 6.99 -5.05 -9.90
CA LEU A 123 7.18 -6.19 -9.00
C LEU A 123 7.53 -5.76 -7.57
N GLN A 124 8.38 -4.73 -7.42
CA GLN A 124 8.64 -4.13 -6.11
C GLN A 124 7.38 -3.60 -5.44
N GLY A 125 6.49 -2.91 -6.18
CA GLY A 125 5.22 -2.42 -5.66
C GLY A 125 4.32 -3.54 -5.15
N ILE A 126 4.23 -4.67 -5.89
CA ILE A 126 3.49 -5.86 -5.45
C ILE A 126 4.10 -6.45 -4.16
N GLY A 127 5.43 -6.62 -4.13
CA GLY A 127 6.14 -7.09 -2.95
C GLY A 127 5.96 -6.17 -1.74
N ALA A 128 6.05 -4.86 -1.96
CA ALA A 128 5.85 -3.84 -0.93
C ALA A 128 4.42 -3.88 -0.34
N ALA A 129 3.39 -4.07 -1.19
CA ALA A 129 2.01 -4.21 -0.74
C ALA A 129 1.83 -5.43 0.19
N ALA A 130 2.46 -6.56 -0.16
CA ALA A 130 2.47 -7.75 0.69
C ALA A 130 3.22 -7.51 2.02
N LEU A 131 4.34 -6.82 1.99
CA LEU A 131 5.11 -6.48 3.19
C LEU A 131 4.35 -5.53 4.11
N ALA A 132 3.77 -4.45 3.59
CA ALA A 132 3.05 -3.46 4.37
C ALA A 132 1.83 -4.06 5.05
N SER A 133 0.99 -4.80 4.31
CA SER A 133 -0.22 -5.44 4.85
C SER A 133 0.12 -6.53 5.87
N SER A 134 1.11 -7.39 5.57
CA SER A 134 1.51 -8.48 6.46
C SER A 134 2.21 -7.97 7.71
N SER A 135 3.06 -6.93 7.63
CA SER A 135 3.74 -6.37 8.80
C SER A 135 2.74 -5.81 9.81
N LEU A 136 1.74 -5.08 9.35
CA LEU A 136 0.66 -4.58 10.21
C LEU A 136 -0.14 -5.72 10.85
N SER A 137 -0.48 -6.75 10.06
CA SER A 137 -1.19 -7.94 10.55
C SER A 137 -0.37 -8.75 11.56
N LEU A 138 0.95 -8.84 11.41
CA LEU A 138 1.85 -9.50 12.35
C LEU A 138 1.91 -8.75 13.69
N ILE A 139 2.00 -7.41 13.67
CA ILE A 139 2.00 -6.59 14.89
C ILE A 139 0.68 -6.75 15.63
N THR A 140 -0.46 -6.61 14.94
CA THR A 140 -1.78 -6.70 15.57
C THR A 140 -2.09 -8.09 16.14
N ALA A 141 -1.54 -9.14 15.54
CA ALA A 141 -1.70 -10.52 16.03
C ALA A 141 -0.78 -10.87 17.20
N SER A 142 0.39 -10.24 17.30
CA SER A 142 1.39 -10.55 18.32
C SER A 142 1.28 -9.71 19.58
N HIS A 143 0.52 -8.62 19.54
CA HIS A 143 0.36 -7.69 20.66
C HIS A 143 -1.11 -7.65 21.12
N PRO A 144 -1.39 -7.82 22.42
CA PRO A 144 -2.74 -7.73 22.97
C PRO A 144 -3.31 -6.32 22.77
N GLU A 145 -4.64 -6.23 22.70
CA GLU A 145 -5.33 -4.94 22.59
C GLU A 145 -5.03 -4.03 23.77
N GLY A 146 -4.99 -2.72 23.51
CA GLY A 146 -4.72 -1.72 24.51
C GLY A 146 -3.37 -1.00 24.31
N PRO A 147 -2.79 -0.44 25.36
CA PRO A 147 -1.61 0.43 25.28
C PRO A 147 -0.38 -0.23 24.61
N VAL A 148 -0.21 -1.53 24.82
CA VAL A 148 0.93 -2.28 24.24
C VAL A 148 0.87 -2.32 22.71
N ARG A 149 -0.31 -2.61 22.15
CA ARG A 149 -0.52 -2.59 20.67
C ARG A 149 -0.39 -1.18 20.13
N THR A 150 -0.96 -0.19 20.82
CA THR A 150 -0.85 1.22 20.42
C THR A 150 0.62 1.67 20.36
N HIS A 151 1.41 1.32 21.37
CA HIS A 151 2.84 1.63 21.38
C HIS A 151 3.60 0.93 20.23
N ALA A 152 3.32 -0.35 19.96
CA ALA A 152 3.93 -1.07 18.85
C ALA A 152 3.59 -0.45 17.48
N LEU A 153 2.33 -0.04 17.28
CA LEU A 153 1.90 0.63 16.06
C LEU A 153 2.50 2.03 15.92
N SER A 154 2.62 2.77 17.04
CA SER A 154 3.27 4.09 17.05
C SER A 154 4.75 3.99 16.68
N LEU A 155 5.45 2.98 17.20
CA LEU A 155 6.85 2.74 16.85
C LEU A 155 7.01 2.37 15.38
N TRP A 156 6.14 1.48 14.86
CA TRP A 156 6.12 1.10 13.45
C TRP A 156 5.90 2.31 12.54
N ALA A 157 4.96 3.19 12.88
CA ALA A 157 4.69 4.42 12.15
C ALA A 157 5.86 5.42 12.23
N ALA A 158 6.45 5.60 13.41
CA ALA A 158 7.61 6.48 13.62
C ALA A 158 8.83 6.04 12.80
N VAL A 159 9.11 4.72 12.79
CA VAL A 159 10.19 4.15 11.97
C VAL A 159 9.92 4.38 10.49
N GLY A 160 8.68 4.19 10.04
CA GLY A 160 8.29 4.50 8.67
C GLY A 160 8.50 5.97 8.31
N SER A 161 8.05 6.88 9.17
CA SER A 161 8.24 8.32 8.93
C SER A 161 9.72 8.73 8.87
N SER A 162 10.56 8.16 9.73
CA SER A 162 12.01 8.41 9.71
C SER A 162 12.68 7.90 8.44
N ALA A 163 12.17 6.78 7.87
CA ALA A 163 12.69 6.20 6.65
C ALA A 163 12.62 7.17 5.45
N GLY A 164 11.59 8.01 5.40
CA GLY A 164 11.46 9.04 4.37
C GLY A 164 12.63 10.03 4.39
N ALA A 165 12.95 10.57 5.56
CA ALA A 165 14.07 11.52 5.73
C ALA A 165 15.43 10.85 5.48
N VAL A 166 15.63 9.65 6.04
CA VAL A 166 16.86 8.86 5.82
C VAL A 166 17.04 8.53 4.33
N GLY A 167 15.94 8.20 3.64
CA GLY A 167 15.96 7.89 2.21
C GLY A 167 16.44 9.05 1.34
N VAL A 168 16.05 10.29 1.67
CA VAL A 168 16.54 11.48 0.96
C VAL A 168 18.06 11.63 1.11
N VAL A 169 18.57 11.51 2.35
CA VAL A 169 20.00 11.65 2.63
C VAL A 169 20.80 10.53 1.98
N LEU A 170 20.39 9.27 2.18
CA LEU A 170 21.06 8.12 1.58
C LEU A 170 20.96 8.12 0.05
N GLY A 171 19.81 8.56 -0.50
CA GLY A 171 19.64 8.68 -1.95
C GLY A 171 20.62 9.66 -2.57
N GLY A 172 20.79 10.83 -1.95
CA GLY A 172 21.79 11.80 -2.36
C GLY A 172 23.19 11.22 -2.28
N LEU A 173 23.58 10.67 -1.14
CA LEU A 173 24.92 10.11 -0.91
C LEU A 173 25.25 8.97 -1.89
N LEU A 174 24.37 7.99 -2.02
CA LEU A 174 24.60 6.84 -2.90
C LEU A 174 24.68 7.22 -4.39
N THR A 175 23.87 8.20 -4.81
CA THR A 175 23.90 8.63 -6.21
C THR A 175 25.09 9.49 -6.56
N THR A 176 25.60 10.29 -5.64
CA THR A 176 26.78 11.16 -5.89
C THR A 176 28.09 10.41 -5.76
N GLU A 177 28.25 9.55 -4.73
CA GLU A 177 29.52 8.91 -4.41
C GLU A 177 29.71 7.56 -5.14
N LEU A 178 28.62 6.85 -5.44
CA LEU A 178 28.68 5.51 -6.02
C LEU A 178 27.98 5.45 -7.39
N SER A 179 26.71 5.11 -7.38
CA SER A 179 25.87 5.04 -8.57
C SER A 179 24.39 4.94 -8.16
N TRP A 180 23.50 5.41 -9.02
CA TRP A 180 22.05 5.22 -8.81
C TRP A 180 21.66 3.74 -8.61
N ARG A 181 22.41 2.79 -9.11
CA ARG A 181 22.15 1.35 -8.97
C ARG A 181 22.19 0.88 -7.51
N TYR A 182 23.03 1.48 -6.68
CA TYR A 182 23.15 1.15 -5.25
C TYR A 182 21.90 1.54 -4.46
N VAL A 183 21.11 2.46 -4.97
CA VAL A 183 19.79 2.83 -4.42
C VAL A 183 18.84 1.62 -4.37
N LEU A 184 18.91 0.75 -5.35
CA LEU A 184 18.13 -0.48 -5.39
C LEU A 184 18.88 -1.65 -4.71
N PHE A 185 20.20 -1.73 -4.88
CA PHE A 185 20.99 -2.80 -4.26
C PHE A 185 20.99 -2.77 -2.73
N ILE A 186 20.80 -1.63 -2.09
CA ILE A 186 20.73 -1.53 -0.63
C ILE A 186 19.58 -2.38 -0.04
N ASN A 187 18.52 -2.59 -0.79
CA ASN A 187 17.39 -3.42 -0.39
C ASN A 187 17.73 -4.92 -0.36
N VAL A 188 18.76 -5.35 -1.12
CA VAL A 188 19.10 -6.77 -1.26
C VAL A 188 19.68 -7.34 0.04
N PRO A 189 20.73 -6.78 0.66
CA PRO A 189 21.25 -7.30 1.92
C PRO A 189 20.23 -7.20 3.06
N ILE A 190 19.43 -6.12 3.11
CA ILE A 190 18.36 -5.94 4.11
C ILE A 190 17.28 -7.01 3.91
N GLY A 191 16.84 -7.23 2.67
CA GLY A 191 15.84 -8.22 2.34
C GLY A 191 16.29 -9.65 2.66
N ILE A 192 17.52 -10.01 2.36
CA ILE A 192 18.08 -11.33 2.70
C ILE A 192 18.15 -11.50 4.23
N ALA A 193 18.65 -10.51 4.95
CA ALA A 193 18.69 -10.56 6.42
C ALA A 193 17.29 -10.72 7.03
N LEU A 194 16.29 -9.98 6.52
CA LEU A 194 14.91 -10.10 6.94
C LEU A 194 14.29 -11.47 6.59
N LEU A 195 14.62 -12.05 5.41
CA LEU A 195 14.16 -13.39 5.04
C LEU A 195 14.66 -14.43 6.04
N ILE A 196 15.93 -14.38 6.40
CA ILE A 196 16.53 -15.27 7.40
C ILE A 196 15.85 -15.05 8.77
N ALA A 197 15.73 -13.80 9.20
CA ALA A 197 15.09 -13.46 10.48
C ALA A 197 13.62 -13.92 10.53
N ALA A 198 12.87 -13.70 9.46
CA ALA A 198 11.47 -14.10 9.35
C ALA A 198 11.30 -15.62 9.30
N ALA A 199 12.20 -16.33 8.60
CA ALA A 199 12.20 -17.77 8.55
C ALA A 199 12.44 -18.40 9.93
N ALA A 200 13.40 -17.87 10.68
CA ALA A 200 13.79 -18.36 11.99
C ALA A 200 12.80 -17.97 13.10
N SER A 201 12.23 -16.77 13.03
CA SER A 201 11.47 -16.20 14.17
C SER A 201 9.97 -16.25 14.02
N LEU A 202 9.42 -16.21 12.80
CA LEU A 202 7.97 -16.22 12.61
C LEU A 202 7.42 -17.65 12.63
N THR A 203 6.40 -17.89 13.45
CA THR A 203 5.67 -19.15 13.45
C THR A 203 4.68 -19.19 12.28
N PRO A 204 4.52 -20.33 11.59
CA PRO A 204 3.48 -20.48 10.58
C PRO A 204 2.10 -20.24 11.20
N SER A 205 1.36 -19.29 10.63
CA SER A 205 -0.06 -19.15 10.98
C SER A 205 -0.84 -20.20 10.20
N PRO A 206 -1.79 -20.91 10.82
CA PRO A 206 -2.63 -21.83 10.09
C PRO A 206 -3.39 -21.04 9.00
N PRO A 207 -3.47 -21.56 7.77
CA PRO A 207 -4.25 -20.94 6.72
C PRO A 207 -5.72 -20.87 7.16
N GLY A 208 -6.38 -19.75 6.87
CA GLY A 208 -7.81 -19.59 7.12
C GLY A 208 -8.59 -20.67 6.37
N ARG A 209 -9.46 -21.39 7.06
CA ARG A 209 -10.21 -22.53 6.50
C ARG A 209 -11.36 -22.14 5.58
N ASP A 210 -11.77 -20.89 5.60
CA ASP A 210 -12.98 -20.42 4.91
C ASP A 210 -12.67 -19.78 3.54
N TRP A 211 -12.30 -20.58 2.57
CA TRP A 211 -12.19 -20.17 1.17
C TRP A 211 -13.50 -19.58 0.61
N ALA A 212 -14.65 -20.01 1.17
CA ALA A 212 -15.97 -19.55 0.76
C ALA A 212 -16.27 -18.08 1.15
N ARG A 213 -15.51 -17.50 2.09
CA ARG A 213 -15.64 -16.09 2.50
C ARG A 213 -14.74 -15.15 1.71
N LEU A 214 -14.03 -15.67 0.70
CA LEU A 214 -13.17 -14.85 -0.12
C LEU A 214 -13.99 -14.18 -1.21
N ASP A 215 -14.25 -12.93 -1.01
CA ASP A 215 -14.71 -12.06 -2.07
C ASP A 215 -13.53 -11.67 -2.98
N LEU A 216 -12.98 -12.69 -3.70
CA LEU A 216 -11.97 -12.45 -4.73
C LEU A 216 -12.44 -11.47 -5.80
N PRO A 217 -13.69 -11.56 -6.31
CA PRO A 217 -14.22 -10.57 -7.23
C PRO A 217 -14.20 -9.16 -6.65
N GLY A 218 -14.63 -8.99 -5.38
CA GLY A 218 -14.59 -7.70 -4.68
C GLY A 218 -13.17 -7.18 -4.51
N ALA A 219 -12.22 -8.03 -4.11
CA ALA A 219 -10.81 -7.63 -3.98
C ALA A 219 -10.20 -7.22 -5.34
N LEU A 220 -10.51 -7.94 -6.42
CA LEU A 220 -10.05 -7.60 -7.76
C LEU A 220 -10.68 -6.31 -8.27
N THR A 221 -11.99 -6.11 -8.07
CA THR A 221 -12.66 -4.86 -8.49
C THR A 221 -12.11 -3.65 -7.76
N VAL A 222 -11.85 -3.75 -6.45
CA VAL A 222 -11.21 -2.68 -5.69
C VAL A 222 -9.77 -2.45 -6.16
N THR A 223 -8.99 -3.52 -6.40
CA THR A 223 -7.63 -3.39 -6.93
C THR A 223 -7.62 -2.66 -8.28
N VAL A 224 -8.47 -3.06 -9.20
CA VAL A 224 -8.61 -2.39 -10.51
C VAL A 224 -9.10 -0.95 -10.33
N GLY A 225 -10.10 -0.73 -9.47
CA GLY A 225 -10.64 0.60 -9.18
C GLY A 225 -9.61 1.55 -8.61
N VAL A 226 -8.87 1.13 -7.58
CA VAL A 226 -7.80 1.93 -6.96
C VAL A 226 -6.65 2.18 -7.95
N SER A 227 -6.21 1.14 -8.67
CA SER A 227 -5.17 1.29 -9.69
C SER A 227 -5.58 2.26 -10.80
N SER A 228 -6.83 2.19 -11.25
CA SER A 228 -7.39 3.11 -12.26
C SER A 228 -7.49 4.54 -11.74
N LEU A 229 -7.87 4.71 -10.47
CA LEU A 229 -7.95 6.02 -9.83
C LEU A 229 -6.55 6.65 -9.72
N VAL A 230 -5.57 5.91 -9.20
CA VAL A 230 -4.19 6.39 -9.07
C VAL A 230 -3.61 6.71 -10.45
N TYR A 231 -3.87 5.87 -11.45
CA TYR A 231 -3.47 6.12 -12.83
C TYR A 231 -4.12 7.40 -13.39
N ALA A 232 -5.43 7.58 -13.20
CA ALA A 232 -6.16 8.76 -13.67
C ALA A 232 -5.64 10.06 -13.02
N VAL A 233 -5.42 10.06 -11.70
CA VAL A 233 -4.85 11.20 -10.98
C VAL A 233 -3.43 11.48 -11.46
N SER A 234 -2.60 10.46 -11.65
CA SER A 234 -1.24 10.59 -12.17
C SER A 234 -1.21 11.18 -13.59
N GLN A 235 -2.15 10.80 -14.46
CA GLN A 235 -2.27 11.38 -15.80
C GLN A 235 -2.82 12.81 -15.80
N ALA A 236 -3.71 13.13 -14.88
CA ALA A 236 -4.28 14.46 -14.75
C ALA A 236 -3.22 15.53 -14.40
N THR A 237 -2.21 15.16 -13.60
CA THR A 237 -1.09 16.06 -13.27
C THR A 237 -0.18 16.36 -14.46
N THR A 238 -0.13 15.49 -15.47
CA THR A 238 0.71 15.64 -16.66
C THR A 238 -0.02 16.24 -17.87
N LYS A 239 -1.28 15.83 -18.07
CA LYS A 239 -2.06 16.20 -19.27
C LYS A 239 -3.05 17.34 -19.03
N GLY A 240 -3.18 17.80 -17.78
CA GLY A 240 -4.22 18.73 -17.36
C GLY A 240 -5.55 18.04 -17.08
N TRP A 241 -6.37 18.64 -16.24
CA TRP A 241 -7.66 18.10 -15.78
C TRP A 241 -8.75 18.10 -16.87
N ASP A 242 -8.54 18.86 -17.94
CA ASP A 242 -9.54 19.09 -19.01
C ASP A 242 -9.54 18.01 -20.11
N ARG A 243 -8.63 17.04 -20.06
CA ARG A 243 -8.53 15.96 -21.06
C ARG A 243 -8.88 14.62 -20.44
N PRO A 244 -9.96 13.95 -20.89
CA PRO A 244 -10.25 12.59 -20.46
C PRO A 244 -9.07 11.68 -20.82
N PRO A 245 -8.74 10.68 -19.97
CA PRO A 245 -7.66 9.74 -20.27
C PRO A 245 -7.97 9.02 -21.61
N SER A 246 -7.06 9.18 -22.55
CA SER A 246 -7.20 8.67 -23.94
C SER A 246 -7.19 7.14 -24.08
N SER A 247 -7.21 6.41 -22.97
CA SER A 247 -7.23 4.96 -22.89
C SER A 247 -8.57 4.35 -22.47
N LEU A 248 -9.57 5.17 -22.16
CA LEU A 248 -10.93 4.66 -22.09
C LEU A 248 -11.41 4.49 -23.55
N PRO A 249 -11.86 3.28 -23.95
CA PRO A 249 -12.50 3.13 -25.25
C PRO A 249 -13.65 4.13 -25.30
N SER A 250 -13.58 5.09 -26.23
CA SER A 250 -14.69 5.98 -26.48
C SER A 250 -15.91 5.11 -26.72
N PRO A 251 -17.04 5.33 -26.04
CA PRO A 251 -18.26 4.63 -26.38
C PRO A 251 -18.48 4.90 -27.87
N SER A 252 -18.45 3.82 -28.66
CA SER A 252 -18.71 3.89 -30.07
C SER A 252 -20.02 4.68 -30.30
N PRO A 253 -20.11 5.58 -31.30
CA PRO A 253 -21.30 6.40 -31.53
C PRO A 253 -22.53 5.60 -31.95
N GLY A 254 -22.66 4.34 -31.54
CA GLY A 254 -23.76 3.41 -31.84
C GLY A 254 -24.71 3.11 -30.65
N CYS A 255 -24.41 3.54 -29.42
CA CYS A 255 -25.39 3.49 -28.35
C CYS A 255 -26.21 4.79 -28.35
N CYS A 256 -27.07 4.92 -29.35
CA CYS A 256 -28.14 5.89 -29.37
C CYS A 256 -29.12 5.60 -28.25
N TRP A 257 -28.97 6.31 -27.14
CA TRP A 257 -30.11 6.57 -26.27
C TRP A 257 -31.03 7.48 -27.07
N PRO A 258 -32.31 7.14 -27.26
CA PRO A 258 -33.24 8.00 -28.00
C PRO A 258 -33.34 9.34 -27.26
N PRO A 259 -33.31 10.47 -27.98
CA PRO A 259 -33.58 11.75 -27.37
C PRO A 259 -35.06 11.76 -26.95
N SER A 260 -35.33 11.58 -25.66
CA SER A 260 -36.66 11.90 -25.13
C SER A 260 -36.88 13.40 -25.30
N GLU A 261 -37.74 13.70 -26.23
CA GLU A 261 -38.33 15.00 -26.46
C GLU A 261 -38.79 15.64 -25.15
N LEU A 262 -38.15 16.67 -24.74
CA LEU A 262 -38.71 17.69 -23.87
C LEU A 262 -38.52 19.05 -24.51
N SER A 263 -39.30 19.24 -25.58
CA SER A 263 -39.68 20.57 -26.08
C SER A 263 -40.39 21.29 -24.94
N ARG A 264 -39.72 22.22 -24.29
CA ARG A 264 -40.40 23.23 -23.48
C ARG A 264 -40.26 24.58 -24.21
N PRO A 265 -41.41 25.24 -24.46
CA PRO A 265 -41.38 26.52 -25.13
C PRO A 265 -40.80 27.62 -24.25
N ALA A 266 -40.09 28.53 -24.90
CA ALA A 266 -39.55 29.72 -24.32
C ALA A 266 -40.67 30.57 -23.68
N ALA A 267 -40.57 30.79 -22.37
CA ALA A 267 -41.38 31.79 -21.69
C ALA A 267 -40.60 33.08 -21.56
N GLN A 268 -41.17 34.15 -22.08
CA GLN A 268 -40.70 35.52 -22.08
C GLN A 268 -40.50 36.08 -20.66
N PRO A 269 -39.66 37.11 -20.46
CA PRO A 269 -39.46 37.74 -19.19
C PRO A 269 -40.64 38.65 -18.84
N ARG A 270 -41.29 38.43 -17.70
CA ARG A 270 -42.23 39.39 -17.12
C ARG A 270 -41.57 40.13 -15.98
N SER A 271 -41.55 41.43 -16.16
CA SER A 271 -41.09 42.44 -15.21
C SER A 271 -41.95 42.53 -13.95
N SER A 272 -41.31 42.94 -12.86
CA SER A 272 -41.78 43.66 -11.70
C SER A 272 -42.82 43.04 -10.75
N ARG A 273 -42.44 42.83 -9.52
CA ARG A 273 -42.84 43.68 -8.37
C ARG A 273 -42.28 43.11 -7.06
N SER A 274 -41.79 44.05 -6.32
CA SER A 274 -41.42 43.98 -4.91
C SER A 274 -42.56 43.46 -4.02
N THR A 275 -42.28 42.58 -3.05
CA THR A 275 -42.77 42.72 -1.67
C THR A 275 -41.88 41.95 -0.73
N SER A 276 -41.52 42.64 0.31
CA SER A 276 -40.86 42.24 1.54
C SER A 276 -41.64 41.14 2.29
N SER A 277 -40.93 40.20 2.88
CA SER A 277 -41.07 39.86 4.30
C SER A 277 -40.36 38.57 4.67
N GLY A 278 -39.59 38.61 5.74
CA GLY A 278 -39.53 37.60 6.78
C GLY A 278 -38.52 36.51 6.66
N GLY A 279 -37.36 36.76 7.18
CA GLY A 279 -36.75 36.06 8.32
C GLY A 279 -36.60 34.55 8.26
N ALA A 280 -35.36 34.10 8.17
CA ALA A 280 -34.77 33.10 9.03
C ALA A 280 -33.26 33.01 8.70
N ALA A 281 -32.49 33.80 9.43
CA ALA A 281 -31.05 33.66 9.43
C ALA A 281 -30.66 32.36 10.18
N TRP A 282 -30.00 31.46 9.52
CA TRP A 282 -29.30 30.36 10.17
C TRP A 282 -27.90 30.86 10.55
N PRO A 283 -27.50 30.81 11.84
CA PRO A 283 -26.18 31.22 12.27
C PRO A 283 -25.20 30.07 12.09
N TRP A 284 -24.49 29.98 10.99
CA TRP A 284 -23.33 29.13 10.88
C TRP A 284 -22.08 29.96 11.03
N VAL A 285 -21.53 29.82 12.20
CA VAL A 285 -20.19 30.06 12.72
C VAL A 285 -19.15 30.15 11.61
N THR A 286 -18.61 31.36 11.41
CA THR A 286 -17.35 31.59 10.77
C THR A 286 -16.23 31.26 11.76
N PRO A 287 -15.33 30.31 11.48
CA PRO A 287 -14.12 30.20 12.30
C PRO A 287 -13.19 31.37 11.95
N SER A 288 -13.05 32.30 12.88
CA SER A 288 -11.99 33.32 12.84
C SER A 288 -10.62 32.65 13.04
N TRP A 289 -9.86 32.48 11.98
CA TRP A 289 -8.45 32.13 12.06
C TRP A 289 -7.64 33.38 12.41
N PRO A 290 -6.73 33.33 13.41
CA PRO A 290 -5.90 34.48 13.73
C PRO A 290 -4.86 34.77 12.63
N ALA A 291 -4.66 36.05 12.37
CA ALA A 291 -3.90 36.61 11.23
C ALA A 291 -2.37 36.40 11.26
N TRP A 292 -1.82 35.54 12.08
CA TRP A 292 -0.36 35.35 12.17
C TRP A 292 0.17 34.09 11.45
N VAL A 293 -0.60 33.51 10.54
CA VAL A 293 -0.18 32.36 9.70
C VAL A 293 0.46 32.81 8.37
N TRP A 294 0.47 34.12 8.06
CA TRP A 294 1.06 34.68 6.84
C TRP A 294 2.05 35.80 7.17
N SER A 295 3.15 35.47 7.83
CA SER A 295 4.35 36.32 7.85
C SER A 295 5.59 35.45 7.90
#